data_050d57e34bfad6e71e60f31838abf4f6
#
_entry.id   050d57e34bfad6e71e60f31838abf4f6
#
_cell.length_a   1.000
_cell.length_b   1.000
_cell.length_c   1.000
_cell.angle_alpha   90.00
_cell.angle_beta   90.00
_cell.angle_gamma   90.00
#
_symmetry.space_group_name_H-M   'P 1'
#
loop_
_entity.id
_entity.type
_entity.pdbx_description
1 polymer ?
#
loop_
_entity_poly.entity_id
_entity_poly.type
_entity_poly.pdbx_seq_one_letter_code
_entity_poly.pdbx_strand_id
1 'polypeptide(L)'
;MPVRATKRGAERTPLHADWDVIVCGASFAGLAVCRELSKSSHPPARVLMLDRYEVGERQTSACAAPTEWLDALGLEGSVRQTFRDLVIHTPLKSFRWTLPWTFSTFDYPELCALLRAQAPDVEFDTAKVDGRTGFTLHTDRGDVTAPLIVDGLGWRRVLSNAPRAIQPPDARLSRGLEVHPHASGDDLELWLDPAYVRAGYSWSFPARDELRVGVGSFEPRDHVKEPTVRLAGDLDVPAVRYQGNWIPHQMRAPVEDGVFFVGDSAGHCLPTTAEGIRTALYFGLACGRELRLVLDGRQTREQALQRYAGFCEDHRWAFSWLLRVQRWVGRLIPYPAMTSALELMNHQRFVDWSFAHYLEIAPPQFVAADSSPA
;
A
#
# COMPACT_ATOMS: atom_id res chain seq x y z
N MET A 1 15.44 9.76 17.64
CA MET A 1 14.56 8.57 17.83
C MET A 1 13.16 9.05 17.62
N PRO A 2 12.34 8.45 16.75
CA PRO A 2 10.95 8.83 16.62
C PRO A 2 10.28 8.60 17.98
N VAL A 3 9.62 9.61 18.47
CA VAL A 3 8.80 9.52 19.69
C VAL A 3 7.67 8.55 19.36
N ARG A 4 7.61 7.40 19.99
CA ARG A 4 6.48 6.49 19.80
C ARG A 4 5.23 7.20 20.30
N ALA A 5 4.31 7.51 19.39
CA ALA A 5 3.03 8.14 19.69
C ALA A 5 2.22 7.37 20.74
N THR A 6 2.40 6.09 20.81
CA THR A 6 1.81 5.23 21.84
C THR A 6 2.63 5.20 23.11
N LYS A 7 2.82 6.33 23.78
CA LYS A 7 3.01 6.28 25.23
C LYS A 7 1.69 5.81 25.82
N ARG A 8 1.53 4.50 25.91
CA ARG A 8 0.41 3.86 26.62
C ARG A 8 0.58 4.14 28.10
N GLY A 9 -0.08 5.17 28.58
CA GLY A 9 -0.15 5.52 29.97
C GLY A 9 -1.61 5.62 30.39
N ALA A 10 -1.91 5.37 31.65
CA ALA A 10 -3.24 5.46 32.25
C ALA A 10 -3.90 6.86 32.18
N GLU A 11 -3.21 7.86 31.64
CA GLU A 11 -3.64 9.27 31.57
C GLU A 11 -4.16 9.72 30.20
N ARG A 12 -4.36 8.80 29.23
CA ARG A 12 -4.91 9.18 27.93
C ARG A 12 -6.40 9.50 28.05
N THR A 13 -6.79 10.67 27.54
CA THR A 13 -8.20 11.06 27.51
C THR A 13 -9.02 10.07 26.70
N PRO A 14 -10.21 9.66 27.17
CA PRO A 14 -11.14 8.86 26.39
C PRO A 14 -11.48 9.54 25.05
N LEU A 15 -11.72 8.74 24.03
CA LEU A 15 -12.22 9.23 22.76
C LEU A 15 -13.71 9.62 22.91
N HIS A 16 -14.18 10.53 22.06
CA HIS A 16 -15.62 10.75 21.91
C HIS A 16 -16.27 9.46 21.36
N ALA A 17 -17.43 9.08 21.91
CA ALA A 17 -18.02 7.76 21.66
C ALA A 17 -18.65 7.62 20.28
N ASP A 18 -19.35 8.66 19.77
CA ASP A 18 -20.25 8.55 18.63
C ASP A 18 -19.76 9.37 17.42
N TRP A 19 -19.73 8.71 16.27
CA TRP A 19 -19.26 9.27 14.99
C TRP A 19 -20.18 8.85 13.84
N ASP A 20 -20.14 9.56 12.73
CA ASP A 20 -20.83 9.16 11.50
C ASP A 20 -19.96 8.18 10.68
N VAL A 21 -18.65 8.41 10.67
CA VAL A 21 -17.67 7.55 10.01
C VAL A 21 -16.44 7.37 10.90
N ILE A 22 -15.93 6.14 10.99
CA ILE A 22 -14.61 5.87 11.57
C ILE A 22 -13.71 5.21 10.51
N VAL A 23 -12.56 5.81 10.25
CA VAL A 23 -11.51 5.29 9.37
C VAL A 23 -10.33 4.84 10.22
N CYS A 24 -10.07 3.54 10.24
CA CYS A 24 -8.97 2.96 11.00
C CYS A 24 -7.75 2.77 10.09
N GLY A 25 -6.62 3.42 10.44
CA GLY A 25 -5.36 3.40 9.69
C GLY A 25 -5.09 4.72 8.96
N ALA A 26 -4.04 5.44 9.37
CA ALA A 26 -3.65 6.75 8.84
C ALA A 26 -2.45 6.65 7.88
N SER A 27 -2.56 5.74 6.89
CA SER A 27 -1.60 5.59 5.79
C SER A 27 -2.32 5.77 4.45
N PHE A 28 -1.72 5.39 3.35
CA PHE A 28 -2.18 5.67 1.98
C PHE A 28 -3.69 5.47 1.76
N ALA A 29 -4.21 4.28 2.10
CA ALA A 29 -5.61 3.95 1.85
C ALA A 29 -6.58 4.75 2.74
N GLY A 30 -6.31 4.83 4.05
CA GLY A 30 -7.17 5.57 4.97
C GLY A 30 -7.16 7.07 4.71
N LEU A 31 -6.00 7.65 4.41
CA LEU A 31 -5.88 9.06 4.02
C LEU A 31 -6.61 9.35 2.71
N ALA A 32 -6.57 8.43 1.73
CA ALA A 32 -7.31 8.56 0.48
C ALA A 32 -8.84 8.51 0.71
N VAL A 33 -9.32 7.65 1.63
CA VAL A 33 -10.73 7.64 2.06
C VAL A 33 -11.10 9.00 2.66
N CYS A 34 -10.32 9.50 3.61
CA CYS A 34 -10.58 10.77 4.31
C CYS A 34 -10.60 11.96 3.34
N ARG A 35 -9.70 11.98 2.35
CA ARG A 35 -9.70 12.99 1.28
C ARG A 35 -11.01 13.06 0.53
N GLU A 36 -11.61 11.92 0.21
CA GLU A 36 -12.90 11.90 -0.49
C GLU A 36 -14.07 12.28 0.44
N LEU A 37 -14.00 11.93 1.72
CA LEU A 37 -15.03 12.31 2.70
C LEU A 37 -15.07 13.83 2.92
N SER A 38 -13.93 14.51 2.92
CA SER A 38 -13.87 15.98 3.07
C SER A 38 -14.44 16.77 1.89
N LYS A 39 -14.81 16.09 0.78
CA LYS A 39 -15.52 16.70 -0.35
C LYS A 39 -17.05 16.66 -0.21
N SER A 40 -17.58 16.12 0.87
CA SER A 40 -19.02 16.10 1.12
C SER A 40 -19.58 17.52 1.20
N SER A 41 -20.74 17.74 0.56
CA SER A 41 -21.41 19.04 0.48
C SER A 41 -22.45 19.26 1.59
N HIS A 42 -22.71 18.26 2.42
CA HIS A 42 -23.68 18.33 3.53
C HIS A 42 -23.01 18.82 4.83
N PRO A 43 -23.81 19.25 5.83
CA PRO A 43 -23.25 19.71 7.10
C PRO A 43 -22.24 18.68 7.59
N PRO A 44 -21.12 19.13 8.17
CA PRO A 44 -19.93 18.31 8.35
C PRO A 44 -20.28 17.04 9.13
N ALA A 45 -20.19 15.91 8.44
CA ALA A 45 -20.26 14.62 9.09
C ALA A 45 -19.10 14.51 10.07
N ARG A 46 -19.35 13.93 11.24
CA ARG A 46 -18.31 13.69 12.23
C ARG A 46 -17.49 12.47 11.80
N VAL A 47 -16.33 12.73 11.25
CA VAL A 47 -15.40 11.69 10.76
C VAL A 47 -14.20 11.59 11.69
N LEU A 48 -13.96 10.41 12.24
CA LEU A 48 -12.78 10.11 13.04
C LEU A 48 -11.83 9.23 12.25
N MET A 49 -10.57 9.62 12.17
CA MET A 49 -9.48 8.77 11.70
C MET A 49 -8.63 8.32 12.91
N LEU A 50 -8.40 7.02 13.05
CA LEU A 50 -7.62 6.42 14.14
C LEU A 50 -6.39 5.69 13.61
N ASP A 51 -5.26 5.91 14.23
CA ASP A 51 -4.08 5.05 14.10
C ASP A 51 -3.38 4.94 15.46
N ARG A 52 -2.57 3.91 15.64
CA ARG A 52 -1.72 3.78 16.83
C ARG A 52 -0.45 4.64 16.78
N TYR A 53 -0.16 5.26 15.65
CA TYR A 53 0.97 6.15 15.38
C TYR A 53 0.46 7.49 14.87
N GLU A 54 1.29 8.52 15.00
CA GLU A 54 1.04 9.79 14.32
C GLU A 54 1.09 9.61 12.80
N VAL A 55 0.39 10.50 12.07
CA VAL A 55 0.38 10.49 10.61
C VAL A 55 1.81 10.62 10.08
N GLY A 56 2.23 9.67 9.25
CA GLY A 56 3.58 9.66 8.67
C GLY A 56 4.70 9.17 9.61
N GLU A 57 4.42 8.83 10.87
CA GLU A 57 5.46 8.43 11.82
C GLU A 57 6.17 7.12 11.43
N ARG A 58 5.46 6.18 10.81
CA ARG A 58 5.99 4.86 10.55
C ARG A 58 5.89 4.46 9.09
N GLN A 59 6.97 4.62 8.38
CA GLN A 59 7.14 4.07 7.04
C GLN A 59 7.23 2.53 7.10
N THR A 60 6.58 1.86 6.15
CA THR A 60 6.56 0.39 6.03
C THR A 60 6.77 -0.09 4.61
N SER A 61 7.16 0.79 3.69
CA SER A 61 7.27 0.55 2.26
C SER A 61 8.51 1.25 1.68
N ALA A 62 9.02 0.76 0.56
CA ALA A 62 10.09 1.41 -0.21
C ALA A 62 9.73 2.81 -0.73
N CYS A 63 8.47 3.20 -0.65
CA CYS A 63 7.95 4.54 -0.96
C CYS A 63 8.35 5.03 -2.34
N ALA A 64 7.90 4.26 -3.35
CA ALA A 64 8.01 4.62 -4.75
C ALA A 64 6.66 4.36 -5.45
N ALA A 65 6.30 5.24 -6.39
CA ALA A 65 5.05 5.16 -7.14
C ALA A 65 5.20 5.78 -8.53
N PRO A 66 4.32 5.47 -9.50
CA PRO A 66 4.25 6.22 -10.75
C PRO A 66 4.06 7.72 -10.48
N THR A 67 4.89 8.55 -11.10
CA THR A 67 4.91 10.01 -10.85
C THR A 67 3.56 10.66 -11.12
N GLU A 68 2.86 10.21 -12.17
CA GLU A 68 1.53 10.71 -12.53
C GLU A 68 0.49 10.55 -11.39
N TRP A 69 0.65 9.55 -10.54
CA TRP A 69 -0.21 9.38 -9.36
C TRP A 69 0.06 10.43 -8.29
N LEU A 70 1.33 10.78 -8.08
CA LEU A 70 1.72 11.81 -7.13
C LEU A 70 1.24 13.17 -7.61
N ASP A 71 1.43 13.47 -8.89
CA ASP A 71 0.98 14.72 -9.52
C ASP A 71 -0.55 14.84 -9.49
N ALA A 72 -1.29 13.80 -9.88
CA ALA A 72 -2.74 13.81 -9.88
C ALA A 72 -3.36 14.03 -8.49
N LEU A 73 -2.66 13.64 -7.43
CA LEU A 73 -3.09 13.84 -6.05
C LEU A 73 -2.54 15.13 -5.42
N GLY A 74 -1.73 15.93 -6.12
CA GLY A 74 -1.07 17.11 -5.56
C GLY A 74 -0.02 16.74 -4.48
N LEU A 75 0.73 15.67 -4.72
CA LEU A 75 1.73 15.12 -3.78
C LEU A 75 3.16 15.30 -4.28
N GLU A 76 3.37 16.08 -5.34
CA GLU A 76 4.67 16.35 -5.96
C GLU A 76 5.69 16.94 -4.96
N GLY A 77 5.21 17.68 -3.95
CA GLY A 77 6.06 18.18 -2.86
C GLY A 77 6.80 17.11 -2.08
N SER A 78 6.28 15.89 -2.04
CA SER A 78 6.90 14.76 -1.35
C SER A 78 7.98 14.04 -2.19
N VAL A 79 8.09 14.33 -3.50
CA VAL A 79 9.00 13.62 -4.41
C VAL A 79 10.45 13.85 -4.03
N ARG A 80 11.20 12.77 -3.90
CA ARG A 80 12.64 12.79 -3.61
C ARG A 80 13.47 12.67 -4.89
N GLN A 81 13.17 11.69 -5.73
CA GLN A 81 13.90 11.45 -6.97
C GLN A 81 12.98 10.77 -8.00
N THR A 82 13.15 11.10 -9.28
CA THR A 82 12.34 10.60 -10.39
C THR A 82 13.20 9.83 -11.36
N PHE A 83 12.69 8.70 -11.82
CA PHE A 83 13.38 7.76 -12.69
C PHE A 83 12.55 7.47 -13.93
N ARG A 84 13.23 7.34 -15.06
CA ARG A 84 12.65 6.89 -16.32
C ARG A 84 13.01 5.44 -16.63
N ASP A 85 14.13 5.00 -16.10
CA ASP A 85 14.67 3.67 -16.36
C ASP A 85 14.51 2.75 -15.14
N LEU A 86 14.28 1.48 -15.43
CA LEU A 86 14.33 0.38 -14.48
C LEU A 86 15.44 -0.58 -14.90
N VAL A 87 16.36 -0.86 -14.02
CA VAL A 87 17.44 -1.83 -14.26
C VAL A 87 17.09 -3.13 -13.56
N ILE A 88 17.13 -4.23 -14.32
CA ILE A 88 16.84 -5.58 -13.82
C ILE A 88 18.10 -6.41 -13.95
N HIS A 89 18.61 -6.89 -12.83
CA HIS A 89 19.78 -7.76 -12.76
C HIS A 89 19.36 -9.21 -12.62
N THR A 90 19.99 -10.07 -13.38
CA THR A 90 19.98 -11.52 -13.19
C THR A 90 21.42 -12.00 -12.95
N PRO A 91 21.67 -13.25 -12.49
CA PRO A 91 23.03 -13.75 -12.34
C PRO A 91 23.88 -13.74 -13.61
N LEU A 92 23.23 -13.64 -14.79
CA LEU A 92 23.91 -13.76 -16.09
C LEU A 92 24.00 -12.43 -16.82
N LYS A 93 23.04 -11.52 -16.63
CA LYS A 93 22.94 -10.29 -17.43
C LYS A 93 22.08 -9.25 -16.75
N SER A 94 22.35 -7.97 -17.01
CA SER A 94 21.50 -6.84 -16.63
C SER A 94 20.74 -6.30 -17.85
N PHE A 95 19.52 -5.85 -17.59
CA PHE A 95 18.62 -5.25 -18.57
C PHE A 95 18.24 -3.85 -18.11
N ARG A 96 18.24 -2.89 -19.00
CA ARG A 96 17.75 -1.53 -18.75
C ARG A 96 16.49 -1.32 -19.57
N TRP A 97 15.39 -1.03 -18.90
CA TRP A 97 14.10 -0.75 -19.50
C TRP A 97 13.74 0.71 -19.32
N THR A 98 13.59 1.44 -20.43
CA THR A 98 13.04 2.79 -20.40
C THR A 98 11.51 2.68 -20.31
N LEU A 99 10.95 3.17 -19.22
CA LEU A 99 9.51 3.08 -18.95
C LEU A 99 8.74 4.12 -19.80
N PRO A 100 7.49 3.85 -20.20
CA PRO A 100 6.66 4.82 -20.93
C PRO A 100 6.18 5.99 -20.04
N TRP A 101 6.34 5.88 -18.73
CA TRP A 101 6.04 6.87 -17.69
C TRP A 101 7.15 6.87 -16.64
N THR A 102 7.22 7.90 -15.81
CA THR A 102 8.24 7.98 -14.78
C THR A 102 7.79 7.38 -13.46
N PHE A 103 8.75 6.89 -12.69
CA PHE A 103 8.56 6.39 -11.33
C PHE A 103 9.30 7.29 -10.36
N SER A 104 8.68 7.68 -9.26
CA SER A 104 9.30 8.57 -8.26
C SER A 104 9.37 7.92 -6.91
N THR A 105 10.53 8.01 -6.26
CA THR A 105 10.63 7.81 -4.82
C THR A 105 10.19 9.08 -4.09
N PHE A 106 9.60 8.92 -2.93
CA PHE A 106 9.04 10.04 -2.16
C PHE A 106 9.34 9.92 -0.66
N ASP A 107 9.21 11.03 0.04
CA ASP A 107 9.27 11.11 1.49
C ASP A 107 7.92 10.68 2.09
N TYR A 108 7.93 9.63 2.92
CA TYR A 108 6.68 9.07 3.48
C TYR A 108 5.98 10.03 4.45
N PRO A 109 6.66 10.62 5.44
CA PRO A 109 6.07 11.64 6.31
C PRO A 109 5.45 12.79 5.54
N GLU A 110 6.16 13.35 4.57
CA GLU A 110 5.71 14.47 3.75
C GLU A 110 4.48 14.11 2.92
N LEU A 111 4.49 12.96 2.24
CA LEU A 111 3.34 12.49 1.48
C LEU A 111 2.09 12.32 2.37
N CYS A 112 2.26 11.69 3.54
CA CYS A 112 1.16 11.53 4.48
C CYS A 112 0.64 12.89 5.00
N ALA A 113 1.53 13.85 5.25
CA ALA A 113 1.15 15.20 5.67
C ALA A 113 0.37 15.92 4.57
N LEU A 114 0.81 15.86 3.31
CA LEU A 114 0.11 16.43 2.16
C LEU A 114 -1.28 15.81 1.96
N LEU A 115 -1.41 14.49 2.06
CA LEU A 115 -2.73 13.83 2.00
C LEU A 115 -3.61 14.22 3.19
N ARG A 116 -3.05 14.30 4.39
CA ARG A 116 -3.79 14.72 5.59
C ARG A 116 -4.30 16.16 5.47
N ALA A 117 -3.50 17.04 4.88
CA ALA A 117 -3.90 18.43 4.65
C ALA A 117 -5.09 18.57 3.68
N GLN A 118 -5.34 17.57 2.83
CA GLN A 118 -6.50 17.52 1.93
C GLN A 118 -7.79 17.04 2.63
N ALA A 119 -7.72 16.70 3.92
CA ALA A 119 -8.88 16.28 4.72
C ALA A 119 -8.93 17.06 6.05
N PRO A 120 -9.07 18.41 6.00
CA PRO A 120 -8.97 19.27 7.21
C PRO A 120 -10.09 19.01 8.21
N ASP A 121 -11.29 18.66 7.75
CA ASP A 121 -12.49 18.45 8.57
C ASP A 121 -12.55 17.07 9.24
N VAL A 122 -11.61 16.17 8.92
CA VAL A 122 -11.52 14.85 9.56
C VAL A 122 -10.76 14.99 10.88
N GLU A 123 -11.36 14.55 11.98
CA GLU A 123 -10.67 14.49 13.26
C GLU A 123 -9.69 13.32 13.27
N PHE A 124 -8.46 13.55 13.69
CA PHE A 124 -7.45 12.50 13.84
C PHE A 124 -7.06 12.33 15.30
N ASP A 125 -7.01 11.08 15.74
CA ASP A 125 -6.54 10.76 17.09
C ASP A 125 -5.69 9.48 17.10
N THR A 126 -4.73 9.43 18.00
CA THR A 126 -3.90 8.23 18.16
C THR A 126 -4.56 7.27 19.12
N ALA A 127 -4.93 6.09 18.62
CA ALA A 127 -5.43 5.00 19.44
C ALA A 127 -5.12 3.64 18.80
N LYS A 128 -4.87 2.64 19.61
CA LYS A 128 -4.74 1.27 19.12
C LYS A 128 -6.13 0.65 19.05
N VAL A 129 -6.54 0.27 17.85
CA VAL A 129 -7.76 -0.51 17.65
C VAL A 129 -7.45 -1.99 17.86
N ASP A 130 -8.16 -2.64 18.76
CA ASP A 130 -7.96 -4.05 19.15
C ASP A 130 -8.98 -5.01 18.49
N GLY A 131 -10.09 -4.49 17.97
CA GLY A 131 -11.15 -5.25 17.32
C GLY A 131 -12.48 -4.54 17.37
N ARG A 132 -13.57 -5.26 17.11
CA ARG A 132 -14.93 -4.74 17.15
C ARG A 132 -15.97 -5.73 17.67
N THR A 133 -17.10 -5.20 18.13
CA THR A 133 -18.35 -5.95 18.36
C THR A 133 -19.47 -5.19 17.65
N GLY A 134 -20.01 -5.78 16.57
CA GLY A 134 -20.94 -5.06 15.69
C GLY A 134 -20.29 -3.80 15.09
N PHE A 135 -20.85 -2.64 15.41
CA PHE A 135 -20.34 -1.33 14.97
C PHE A 135 -19.61 -0.55 16.09
N THR A 136 -19.33 -1.20 17.21
CA THR A 136 -18.51 -0.67 18.28
C THR A 136 -17.07 -1.15 18.10
N LEU A 137 -16.13 -0.22 17.95
CA LEU A 137 -14.70 -0.49 17.91
C LEU A 137 -14.13 -0.41 19.31
N HIS A 138 -13.29 -1.38 19.66
CA HIS A 138 -12.59 -1.43 20.94
C HIS A 138 -11.19 -0.85 20.78
N THR A 139 -10.87 0.18 21.55
CA THR A 139 -9.57 0.85 21.52
C THR A 139 -8.92 0.92 22.89
N ASP A 140 -7.62 1.20 22.93
CA ASP A 140 -6.89 1.47 24.18
C ASP A 140 -7.26 2.83 24.83
N ARG A 141 -8.24 3.56 24.24
CA ARG A 141 -8.79 4.82 24.76
C ARG A 141 -10.31 4.82 24.90
N GLY A 142 -10.90 3.63 25.03
CA GLY A 142 -12.34 3.44 25.15
C GLY A 142 -12.98 2.99 23.84
N ASP A 143 -14.27 2.72 23.93
CA ASP A 143 -15.07 2.25 22.80
C ASP A 143 -15.61 3.43 22.01
N VAL A 144 -15.63 3.28 20.67
CA VAL A 144 -16.18 4.26 19.74
C VAL A 144 -17.13 3.57 18.75
N THR A 145 -18.18 4.27 18.33
CA THR A 145 -19.22 3.72 17.46
C THR A 145 -19.41 4.58 16.21
N ALA A 146 -19.70 3.94 15.09
CA ALA A 146 -20.14 4.60 13.87
C ALA A 146 -20.95 3.64 12.99
N PRO A 147 -21.97 4.13 12.25
CA PRO A 147 -22.65 3.33 11.25
C PRO A 147 -21.78 2.99 10.05
N LEU A 148 -20.74 3.79 9.76
CA LEU A 148 -19.80 3.59 8.66
C LEU A 148 -18.39 3.38 9.22
N ILE A 149 -17.82 2.20 8.94
CA ILE A 149 -16.50 1.81 9.46
C ILE A 149 -15.62 1.34 8.32
N VAL A 150 -14.37 1.83 8.30
CA VAL A 150 -13.34 1.44 7.34
C VAL A 150 -12.14 0.84 8.07
N ASP A 151 -11.72 -0.36 7.68
CA ASP A 151 -10.47 -1.00 8.11
C ASP A 151 -9.36 -0.77 7.06
N GLY A 152 -8.45 0.13 7.35
CA GLY A 152 -7.18 0.37 6.66
C GLY A 152 -5.97 0.01 7.54
N LEU A 153 -6.14 -0.86 8.56
CA LEU A 153 -5.11 -1.23 9.56
C LEU A 153 -4.04 -2.19 9.03
N GLY A 154 -4.03 -2.41 7.72
CA GLY A 154 -3.01 -3.19 7.03
C GLY A 154 -3.26 -4.70 7.08
N TRP A 155 -2.21 -5.45 6.80
CA TRP A 155 -2.27 -6.89 6.54
C TRP A 155 -2.99 -7.72 7.62
N ARG A 156 -3.02 -7.24 8.85
CA ARG A 156 -3.67 -7.93 9.99
C ARG A 156 -5.19 -7.95 9.90
N ARG A 157 -5.80 -7.02 9.16
CA ARG A 157 -7.25 -6.95 8.98
C ARG A 157 -7.99 -7.05 10.33
N VAL A 158 -7.69 -6.10 11.21
CA VAL A 158 -8.04 -6.18 12.65
C VAL A 158 -9.54 -6.27 12.90
N LEU A 159 -10.35 -5.68 12.03
CA LEU A 159 -11.81 -5.64 12.19
C LEU A 159 -12.52 -6.83 11.53
N SER A 160 -11.79 -7.79 10.96
CA SER A 160 -12.37 -9.04 10.42
C SER A 160 -12.76 -10.00 11.55
N ASN A 161 -13.86 -10.69 11.37
CA ASN A 161 -14.30 -11.76 12.27
C ASN A 161 -13.56 -13.10 12.05
N ALA A 162 -12.73 -13.20 11.00
CA ALA A 162 -11.94 -14.38 10.68
C ALA A 162 -10.42 -14.14 10.76
N PRO A 163 -9.86 -13.63 11.86
CA PRO A 163 -8.48 -13.16 11.93
C PRO A 163 -7.44 -14.27 11.72
N ARG A 164 -7.72 -15.51 12.10
CA ARG A 164 -6.75 -16.62 12.00
C ARG A 164 -6.46 -17.04 10.57
N ALA A 165 -7.44 -16.96 9.67
CA ALA A 165 -7.28 -17.33 8.27
C ALA A 165 -6.40 -16.35 7.47
N ILE A 166 -6.09 -15.19 8.05
CA ILE A 166 -5.35 -14.10 7.41
C ILE A 166 -4.02 -13.78 8.08
N GLN A 167 -3.64 -14.54 9.11
CA GLN A 167 -2.38 -14.38 9.84
C GLN A 167 -1.35 -15.44 9.43
N PRO A 168 -0.03 -15.13 9.45
CA PRO A 168 1.00 -16.14 9.28
C PRO A 168 0.94 -17.18 10.42
N PRO A 169 1.27 -18.45 10.14
CA PRO A 169 1.79 -19.01 8.87
C PRO A 169 0.71 -19.40 7.85
N ASP A 170 -0.56 -19.32 8.20
CA ASP A 170 -1.66 -19.88 7.38
C ASP A 170 -2.06 -18.96 6.23
N ALA A 171 -1.88 -17.66 6.40
CA ALA A 171 -2.18 -16.69 5.35
C ALA A 171 -1.11 -16.70 4.24
N ARG A 172 -1.56 -16.50 3.01
CA ARG A 172 -0.68 -16.30 1.86
C ARG A 172 -0.22 -14.85 1.81
N LEU A 173 0.94 -14.62 2.41
CA LEU A 173 1.58 -13.31 2.48
C LEU A 173 2.98 -13.39 1.88
N SER A 174 3.39 -12.32 1.22
CA SER A 174 4.81 -12.06 0.95
C SER A 174 5.44 -11.39 2.17
N ARG A 175 6.75 -11.43 2.25
CA ARG A 175 7.52 -10.79 3.33
C ARG A 175 8.58 -9.88 2.73
N GLY A 176 8.61 -8.62 3.15
CA GLY A 176 9.64 -7.67 2.75
C GLY A 176 10.42 -7.14 3.95
N LEU A 177 11.70 -6.90 3.75
CA LEU A 177 12.57 -6.19 4.66
C LEU A 177 13.52 -5.30 3.87
N GLU A 178 13.72 -4.08 4.32
CA GLU A 178 14.67 -3.15 3.74
C GLU A 178 15.48 -2.43 4.80
N VAL A 179 16.57 -1.84 4.37
CA VAL A 179 17.46 -0.95 5.13
C VAL A 179 17.57 0.39 4.42
N HIS A 180 17.82 1.45 5.18
CA HIS A 180 17.83 2.83 4.69
C HIS A 180 19.17 3.51 5.02
N PRO A 181 20.30 3.11 4.41
CA PRO A 181 21.57 3.79 4.57
C PRO A 181 21.54 5.20 3.95
N HIS A 182 22.38 6.09 4.47
CA HIS A 182 22.71 7.34 3.81
C HIS A 182 23.67 7.03 2.64
N ALA A 183 23.15 7.06 1.45
CA ALA A 183 23.87 6.88 0.20
C ALA A 183 22.99 7.42 -0.94
N SER A 184 23.57 7.56 -2.13
CA SER A 184 22.88 8.00 -3.34
C SER A 184 22.97 6.93 -4.43
N GLY A 185 22.15 7.06 -5.46
CA GLY A 185 22.16 6.22 -6.65
C GLY A 185 21.38 6.89 -7.77
N ASP A 186 21.59 6.42 -9.00
CA ASP A 186 21.03 7.03 -10.20
C ASP A 186 19.93 6.21 -10.84
N ASP A 187 19.85 4.92 -10.51
CA ASP A 187 18.92 3.97 -11.14
C ASP A 187 17.96 3.33 -10.12
N LEU A 188 16.74 3.02 -10.56
CA LEU A 188 15.90 2.04 -9.89
C LEU A 188 16.38 0.65 -10.27
N GLU A 189 16.80 -0.14 -9.30
CA GLU A 189 17.39 -1.44 -9.55
C GLU A 189 16.61 -2.56 -8.89
N LEU A 190 16.44 -3.65 -9.63
CA LEU A 190 15.85 -4.91 -9.14
C LEU A 190 16.80 -6.08 -9.43
N TRP A 191 16.90 -7.00 -8.50
CA TRP A 191 17.64 -8.27 -8.67
C TRP A 191 16.67 -9.44 -8.65
N LEU A 192 16.66 -10.18 -9.74
CA LEU A 192 16.05 -11.50 -9.86
C LEU A 192 17.17 -12.53 -9.72
N ASP A 193 17.71 -12.64 -8.51
CA ASP A 193 18.88 -13.45 -8.20
C ASP A 193 18.63 -14.38 -7.00
N PRO A 194 18.79 -15.72 -7.19
CA PRO A 194 18.62 -16.69 -6.11
C PRO A 194 19.66 -16.57 -5.00
N ALA A 195 20.77 -15.85 -5.22
CA ALA A 195 21.74 -15.57 -4.18
C ALA A 195 21.10 -14.76 -3.03
N TYR A 196 20.10 -13.94 -3.32
CA TYR A 196 19.34 -13.19 -2.33
C TYR A 196 18.02 -13.86 -1.98
N VAL A 197 17.22 -14.23 -2.97
CA VAL A 197 15.91 -14.85 -2.76
C VAL A 197 15.49 -15.71 -3.97
N ARG A 198 14.98 -16.91 -3.70
CA ARG A 198 14.54 -17.82 -4.78
C ARG A 198 13.17 -17.48 -5.34
N ALA A 199 12.25 -17.10 -4.48
CA ALA A 199 10.87 -16.80 -4.84
C ALA A 199 10.55 -15.35 -4.44
N GLY A 200 11.03 -14.40 -5.20
CA GLY A 200 10.89 -12.98 -4.91
C GLY A 200 11.86 -12.14 -5.74
N TYR A 201 12.21 -10.99 -5.22
CA TYR A 201 13.21 -10.09 -5.80
C TYR A 201 13.82 -9.19 -4.73
N SER A 202 14.93 -8.58 -5.09
CA SER A 202 15.61 -7.59 -4.26
C SER A 202 15.61 -6.24 -4.99
N TRP A 203 15.81 -5.15 -4.25
CA TRP A 203 15.76 -3.81 -4.84
C TRP A 203 16.77 -2.86 -4.20
N SER A 204 17.14 -1.84 -4.96
CA SER A 204 17.79 -0.61 -4.51
C SER A 204 17.08 0.58 -5.14
N PHE A 205 16.39 1.37 -4.32
CA PHE A 205 15.63 2.52 -4.75
C PHE A 205 16.21 3.80 -4.14
N PRO A 206 16.94 4.61 -4.93
CA PRO A 206 17.50 5.86 -4.46
C PRO A 206 16.41 6.90 -4.14
N ALA A 207 16.64 7.65 -3.07
CA ALA A 207 15.79 8.75 -2.63
C ALA A 207 16.67 9.94 -2.21
N ARG A 208 17.45 10.47 -3.16
CA ARG A 208 18.50 11.48 -3.00
C ARG A 208 19.67 11.00 -2.14
N ASP A 209 19.67 11.34 -0.87
CA ASP A 209 20.69 11.04 0.14
C ASP A 209 20.44 9.75 0.92
N GLU A 210 19.44 8.99 0.51
CA GLU A 210 19.04 7.72 1.11
C GLU A 210 18.91 6.65 0.03
N LEU A 211 19.43 5.45 0.27
CA LEU A 211 19.09 4.25 -0.49
C LEU A 211 18.09 3.38 0.30
N ARG A 212 17.12 2.83 -0.39
CA ARG A 212 16.16 1.86 0.14
C ARG A 212 16.48 0.51 -0.45
N VAL A 213 17.31 -0.25 0.29
CA VAL A 213 17.83 -1.54 -0.16
C VAL A 213 17.09 -2.66 0.54
N GLY A 214 16.45 -3.52 -0.22
CA GLY A 214 15.60 -4.54 0.38
C GLY A 214 15.49 -5.85 -0.39
N VAL A 215 14.91 -6.84 0.30
CA VAL A 215 14.60 -8.17 -0.24
C VAL A 215 13.17 -8.52 0.12
N GLY A 216 12.42 -8.97 -0.88
CA GLY A 216 11.06 -9.47 -0.73
C GLY A 216 10.94 -10.92 -1.16
N SER A 217 10.33 -11.76 -0.31
CA SER A 217 10.00 -13.14 -0.67
C SER A 217 8.50 -13.34 -0.76
N PHE A 218 8.06 -14.09 -1.77
CA PHE A 218 6.68 -14.56 -1.94
C PHE A 218 6.38 -15.80 -1.09
N GLU A 219 7.39 -16.35 -0.43
CA GLU A 219 7.26 -17.48 0.51
C GLU A 219 7.30 -16.94 1.95
N PRO A 220 6.20 -17.02 2.71
CA PRO A 220 6.11 -16.41 4.05
C PRO A 220 7.10 -17.02 5.06
N ARG A 221 7.63 -18.23 4.77
CA ARG A 221 8.60 -18.91 5.64
C ARG A 221 10.05 -18.47 5.42
N ASP A 222 10.33 -17.75 4.34
CA ASP A 222 11.68 -17.29 4.05
C ASP A 222 12.14 -16.21 5.04
N HIS A 223 13.40 -16.33 5.45
CA HIS A 223 14.07 -15.31 6.25
C HIS A 223 14.78 -14.32 5.34
N VAL A 224 14.29 -13.09 5.27
CA VAL A 224 14.79 -12.05 4.35
C VAL A 224 15.84 -11.13 4.99
N LYS A 225 16.15 -11.26 6.29
CA LYS A 225 17.10 -10.37 6.97
C LYS A 225 18.53 -10.56 6.47
N GLU A 226 19.02 -11.81 6.46
CA GLU A 226 20.40 -12.10 5.99
C GLU A 226 20.58 -11.75 4.51
N PRO A 227 19.64 -12.10 3.60
CA PRO A 227 19.70 -11.63 2.22
C PRO A 227 19.73 -10.10 2.07
N THR A 228 18.95 -9.37 2.88
CA THR A 228 18.97 -7.89 2.85
C THR A 228 20.33 -7.33 3.29
N VAL A 229 20.92 -7.90 4.36
CA VAL A 229 22.27 -7.50 4.83
C VAL A 229 23.32 -7.82 3.78
N ARG A 230 23.21 -8.97 3.11
CA ARG A 230 24.12 -9.36 2.03
C ARG A 230 24.03 -8.37 0.86
N LEU A 231 22.83 -8.08 0.37
CA LEU A 231 22.63 -7.12 -0.72
C LEU A 231 23.21 -5.74 -0.36
N ALA A 232 22.97 -5.25 0.86
CA ALA A 232 23.54 -4.00 1.34
C ALA A 232 25.08 -4.04 1.32
N GLY A 233 25.68 -5.17 1.74
CA GLY A 233 27.13 -5.38 1.69
C GLY A 233 27.67 -5.41 0.26
N ASP A 234 26.97 -6.06 -0.67
CA ASP A 234 27.35 -6.14 -2.08
C ASP A 234 27.25 -4.76 -2.78
N LEU A 235 26.40 -3.86 -2.25
CA LEU A 235 26.29 -2.47 -2.68
C LEU A 235 27.20 -1.51 -1.90
N ASP A 236 28.06 -2.03 -1.02
CA ASP A 236 28.99 -1.26 -0.18
C ASP A 236 28.28 -0.20 0.70
N VAL A 237 27.09 -0.54 1.23
CA VAL A 237 26.34 0.33 2.13
C VAL A 237 26.01 -0.36 3.46
N PRO A 238 25.91 0.39 4.58
CA PRO A 238 25.61 -0.21 5.88
C PRO A 238 24.15 -0.65 5.99
N ALA A 239 23.93 -1.85 6.55
CA ALA A 239 22.60 -2.36 6.85
C ALA A 239 22.02 -1.72 8.13
N VAL A 240 21.43 -0.53 7.98
CA VAL A 240 20.91 0.30 9.09
C VAL A 240 19.45 0.72 8.84
N ARG A 241 18.77 1.18 9.89
CA ARG A 241 17.38 1.67 9.83
C ARG A 241 16.45 0.66 9.18
N TYR A 242 16.41 -0.54 9.75
CA TYR A 242 15.55 -1.63 9.26
C TYR A 242 14.09 -1.30 9.33
N GLN A 243 13.38 -1.61 8.25
CA GLN A 243 11.93 -1.65 8.23
C GLN A 243 11.43 -2.78 7.33
N GLY A 244 10.25 -3.26 7.60
CA GLY A 244 9.68 -4.35 6.84
C GLY A 244 8.29 -4.73 7.34
N ASN A 245 7.57 -5.44 6.49
CA ASN A 245 6.22 -5.84 6.78
C ASN A 245 5.85 -7.13 6.04
N TRP A 246 4.72 -7.68 6.42
CA TRP A 246 3.99 -8.67 5.64
C TRP A 246 3.16 -7.98 4.58
N ILE A 247 3.11 -8.57 3.38
CA ILE A 247 2.44 -8.01 2.21
C ILE A 247 1.38 -9.00 1.75
N PRO A 248 0.09 -8.69 1.84
CA PRO A 248 -0.95 -9.55 1.32
C PRO A 248 -0.94 -9.54 -0.21
N HIS A 249 -0.60 -10.65 -0.84
CA HIS A 249 -0.55 -10.79 -2.29
C HIS A 249 -1.79 -11.48 -2.88
N GLN A 250 -2.89 -11.47 -2.17
CA GLN A 250 -4.17 -11.98 -2.62
C GLN A 250 -5.29 -11.05 -2.17
N MET A 251 -6.15 -10.68 -3.09
CA MET A 251 -7.36 -9.92 -2.74
C MET A 251 -8.21 -10.69 -1.74
N ARG A 252 -8.63 -9.98 -0.71
CA ARG A 252 -9.55 -10.41 0.34
C ARG A 252 -10.92 -9.80 0.09
N ALA A 253 -11.96 -10.26 0.79
CA ALA A 253 -13.27 -9.64 0.70
C ALA A 253 -13.20 -8.14 1.07
N PRO A 254 -13.61 -7.22 0.18
CA PRO A 254 -13.51 -5.78 0.44
C PRO A 254 -14.56 -5.30 1.43
N VAL A 255 -15.56 -6.11 1.71
CA VAL A 255 -16.62 -5.86 2.71
C VAL A 255 -16.88 -7.11 3.53
N GLU A 256 -17.11 -6.95 4.82
CA GLU A 256 -17.44 -8.04 5.75
C GLU A 256 -18.28 -7.48 6.91
N ASP A 257 -19.47 -8.03 7.13
CA ASP A 257 -20.40 -7.64 8.22
C ASP A 257 -20.59 -6.13 8.34
N GLY A 258 -20.73 -5.45 7.19
CA GLY A 258 -20.99 -4.04 7.10
C GLY A 258 -19.78 -3.12 7.30
N VAL A 259 -18.56 -3.67 7.38
CA VAL A 259 -17.31 -2.93 7.42
C VAL A 259 -16.66 -2.92 6.03
N PHE A 260 -16.12 -1.78 5.63
CA PHE A 260 -15.31 -1.60 4.43
C PHE A 260 -13.85 -1.90 4.74
N PHE A 261 -13.15 -2.59 3.85
CA PHE A 261 -11.73 -2.89 3.98
C PHE A 261 -10.97 -2.26 2.81
N VAL A 262 -9.86 -1.58 3.10
CA VAL A 262 -9.04 -0.88 2.10
C VAL A 262 -7.56 -1.19 2.27
N GLY A 263 -6.78 -0.97 1.22
CA GLY A 263 -5.34 -1.23 1.23
C GLY A 263 -5.03 -2.70 1.55
N ASP A 264 -4.00 -2.94 2.36
CA ASP A 264 -3.58 -4.29 2.73
C ASP A 264 -4.66 -5.07 3.51
N SER A 265 -5.58 -4.40 4.19
CA SER A 265 -6.71 -5.08 4.85
C SER A 265 -7.61 -5.79 3.85
N ALA A 266 -7.76 -5.27 2.63
CA ALA A 266 -8.47 -5.90 1.52
C ALA A 266 -7.53 -6.64 0.53
N GLY A 267 -6.23 -6.70 0.82
CA GLY A 267 -5.25 -7.33 -0.06
C GLY A 267 -5.05 -6.58 -1.37
N HIS A 268 -5.12 -5.26 -1.36
CA HIS A 268 -4.96 -4.39 -2.53
C HIS A 268 -3.49 -4.15 -2.92
N CYS A 269 -2.61 -5.09 -2.63
CA CYS A 269 -1.24 -5.08 -3.11
C CYS A 269 -1.12 -5.98 -4.34
N LEU A 270 -0.62 -5.45 -5.45
CA LEU A 270 -0.45 -6.23 -6.68
C LEU A 270 0.54 -7.36 -6.45
N PRO A 271 0.17 -8.61 -6.77
CA PRO A 271 1.13 -9.71 -6.77
C PRO A 271 2.26 -9.46 -7.77
N THR A 272 3.34 -10.22 -7.66
CA THR A 272 4.56 -10.11 -8.49
C THR A 272 5.38 -8.87 -8.21
N THR A 273 4.81 -7.68 -8.29
CA THR A 273 5.52 -6.40 -8.09
C THR A 273 5.52 -5.92 -6.65
N ALA A 274 4.63 -6.47 -5.82
CA ALA A 274 4.34 -6.00 -4.45
C ALA A 274 4.02 -4.49 -4.40
N GLU A 275 3.50 -3.93 -5.50
CA GLU A 275 3.06 -2.54 -5.56
C GLU A 275 1.72 -2.38 -4.84
N GLY A 276 1.77 -1.83 -3.63
CA GLY A 276 0.59 -1.61 -2.79
C GLY A 276 0.18 -0.16 -2.63
N ILE A 277 1.08 0.81 -2.95
CA ILE A 277 0.85 2.23 -2.67
C ILE A 277 -0.22 2.79 -3.60
N ARG A 278 -0.01 2.69 -4.91
CA ARG A 278 -0.93 3.16 -5.95
C ARG A 278 -2.31 2.54 -5.80
N THR A 279 -2.35 1.24 -5.61
CA THR A 279 -3.62 0.51 -5.44
C THR A 279 -4.30 0.84 -4.11
N ALA A 280 -3.55 1.07 -3.03
CA ALA A 280 -4.13 1.54 -1.77
C ALA A 280 -4.79 2.91 -1.93
N LEU A 281 -4.17 3.83 -2.65
CA LEU A 281 -4.75 5.13 -2.99
C LEU A 281 -6.00 4.95 -3.87
N TYR A 282 -5.91 4.17 -4.93
CA TYR A 282 -7.00 3.92 -5.90
C TYR A 282 -8.26 3.36 -5.22
N PHE A 283 -8.14 2.26 -4.52
CA PHE A 283 -9.26 1.64 -3.82
C PHE A 283 -9.72 2.44 -2.59
N GLY A 284 -8.81 3.20 -1.96
CA GLY A 284 -9.14 4.13 -0.90
C GLY A 284 -10.04 5.27 -1.42
N LEU A 285 -9.70 5.88 -2.55
CA LEU A 285 -10.54 6.88 -3.21
C LEU A 285 -11.90 6.30 -3.59
N ALA A 286 -11.94 5.09 -4.19
CA ALA A 286 -13.20 4.44 -4.54
C ALA A 286 -14.09 4.22 -3.31
N CYS A 287 -13.55 3.69 -2.22
CA CYS A 287 -14.27 3.51 -0.96
C CYS A 287 -14.78 4.86 -0.41
N GLY A 288 -13.91 5.87 -0.36
CA GLY A 288 -14.26 7.20 0.14
C GLY A 288 -15.39 7.86 -0.66
N ARG A 289 -15.43 7.68 -1.99
CA ARG A 289 -16.51 8.16 -2.86
C ARG A 289 -17.85 7.52 -2.52
N GLU A 290 -17.88 6.21 -2.34
CA GLU A 290 -19.12 5.52 -1.96
C GLU A 290 -19.61 5.97 -0.57
N LEU A 291 -18.71 6.14 0.38
CA LEU A 291 -19.05 6.64 1.72
C LEU A 291 -19.56 8.10 1.65
N ARG A 292 -18.93 8.95 0.85
CA ARG A 292 -19.39 10.33 0.63
C ARG A 292 -20.82 10.37 0.11
N LEU A 293 -21.16 9.52 -0.86
CA LEU A 293 -22.54 9.44 -1.38
C LEU A 293 -23.56 9.04 -0.31
N VAL A 294 -23.15 8.22 0.69
CA VAL A 294 -24.01 7.91 1.83
C VAL A 294 -24.20 9.14 2.71
N LEU A 295 -23.12 9.85 3.03
CA LEU A 295 -23.19 11.08 3.84
C LEU A 295 -24.02 12.17 3.17
N ASP A 296 -23.95 12.29 1.84
CA ASP A 296 -24.74 13.23 1.03
C ASP A 296 -26.21 12.78 0.88
N GLY A 297 -26.62 11.65 1.47
CA GLY A 297 -27.98 11.11 1.37
C GLY A 297 -28.37 10.61 -0.03
N ARG A 298 -27.39 10.40 -0.91
CA ARG A 298 -27.59 9.99 -2.31
C ARG A 298 -27.67 8.47 -2.50
N GLN A 299 -27.24 7.70 -1.50
CA GLN A 299 -27.37 6.24 -1.48
C GLN A 299 -27.43 5.72 -0.03
N THR A 300 -27.89 4.46 0.10
CA THR A 300 -27.86 3.78 1.40
C THR A 300 -26.48 3.17 1.67
N ARG A 301 -26.22 2.83 2.93
CA ARG A 301 -25.00 2.11 3.32
C ARG A 301 -24.88 0.76 2.58
N GLU A 302 -25.99 0.03 2.44
CA GLU A 302 -26.04 -1.27 1.76
C GLU A 302 -25.68 -1.14 0.29
N GLN A 303 -26.14 -0.08 -0.37
CA GLN A 303 -25.75 0.25 -1.74
C GLN A 303 -24.27 0.57 -1.85
N ALA A 304 -23.73 1.35 -0.91
CA ALA A 304 -22.29 1.65 -0.86
C ALA A 304 -21.43 0.39 -0.71
N LEU A 305 -21.82 -0.52 0.20
CA LEU A 305 -21.14 -1.81 0.38
C LEU A 305 -21.15 -2.64 -0.92
N GLN A 306 -22.30 -2.73 -1.59
CA GLN A 306 -22.43 -3.48 -2.84
C GLN A 306 -21.61 -2.86 -3.98
N ARG A 307 -21.66 -1.54 -4.14
CA ARG A 307 -20.92 -0.83 -5.20
C ARG A 307 -19.43 -0.94 -5.00
N TYR A 308 -18.95 -0.73 -3.77
CA TYR A 308 -17.53 -0.89 -3.46
C TYR A 308 -17.06 -2.34 -3.66
N ALA A 309 -17.87 -3.32 -3.25
CA ALA A 309 -17.56 -4.73 -3.48
C ALA A 309 -17.51 -5.06 -4.99
N GLY A 310 -18.46 -4.55 -5.78
CA GLY A 310 -18.46 -4.69 -7.23
C GLY A 310 -17.22 -4.06 -7.87
N PHE A 311 -16.89 -2.83 -7.49
CA PHE A 311 -15.68 -2.16 -7.96
C PHE A 311 -14.41 -2.98 -7.71
N CYS A 312 -14.28 -3.56 -6.53
CA CYS A 312 -13.12 -4.42 -6.22
C CYS A 312 -13.14 -5.72 -7.04
N GLU A 313 -14.33 -6.31 -7.26
CA GLU A 313 -14.50 -7.55 -8.03
C GLU A 313 -14.08 -7.35 -9.50
N ASP A 314 -14.41 -6.22 -10.10
CA ASP A 314 -14.05 -5.87 -11.48
C ASP A 314 -12.53 -5.88 -11.71
N HIS A 315 -11.73 -5.68 -10.65
CA HIS A 315 -10.26 -5.72 -10.70
C HIS A 315 -9.67 -7.10 -10.34
N ARG A 316 -10.48 -8.04 -9.85
CA ARG A 316 -10.00 -9.35 -9.36
C ARG A 316 -9.25 -10.14 -10.42
N TRP A 317 -9.60 -10.01 -11.68
CA TRP A 317 -8.93 -10.71 -12.77
C TRP A 317 -7.44 -10.35 -12.86
N ALA A 318 -7.10 -9.06 -12.74
CA ALA A 318 -5.71 -8.56 -12.81
C ALA A 318 -4.88 -9.11 -11.65
N PHE A 319 -5.41 -9.05 -10.41
CA PHE A 319 -4.76 -9.62 -9.23
C PHE A 319 -4.59 -11.13 -9.35
N SER A 320 -5.61 -11.84 -9.83
CA SER A 320 -5.55 -13.30 -10.02
C SER A 320 -4.54 -13.70 -11.09
N TRP A 321 -4.45 -12.92 -12.17
CA TRP A 321 -3.47 -13.13 -13.23
C TRP A 321 -2.04 -12.91 -12.71
N LEU A 322 -1.77 -11.76 -12.09
CA LEU A 322 -0.46 -11.46 -11.52
C LEU A 322 -0.06 -12.50 -10.45
N LEU A 323 -1.01 -12.99 -9.64
CA LEU A 323 -0.73 -14.04 -8.67
C LEU A 323 -0.33 -15.37 -9.36
N ARG A 324 -0.89 -15.69 -10.52
CA ARG A 324 -0.47 -16.86 -11.31
C ARG A 324 0.95 -16.66 -11.84
N VAL A 325 1.25 -15.48 -12.37
CA VAL A 325 2.60 -15.11 -12.82
C VAL A 325 3.59 -15.21 -11.67
N GLN A 326 3.28 -14.66 -10.50
CA GLN A 326 4.12 -14.74 -9.29
C GLN A 326 4.44 -16.20 -8.91
N ARG A 327 3.42 -17.08 -8.92
CA ARG A 327 3.61 -18.50 -8.58
C ARG A 327 4.46 -19.23 -9.62
N TRP A 328 4.31 -18.86 -10.86
CA TRP A 328 5.05 -19.48 -11.95
C TRP A 328 6.52 -19.02 -11.94
N VAL A 329 6.77 -17.73 -11.87
CA VAL A 329 8.11 -17.13 -11.80
C VAL A 329 8.87 -17.61 -10.56
N GLY A 330 8.22 -17.66 -9.40
CA GLY A 330 8.88 -18.04 -8.15
C GLY A 330 9.22 -19.53 -8.01
N ARG A 331 8.61 -20.43 -8.83
CA ARG A 331 8.71 -21.88 -8.61
C ARG A 331 9.18 -22.70 -9.82
N LEU A 332 8.95 -22.23 -11.01
CA LEU A 332 9.01 -23.07 -12.20
C LEU A 332 10.06 -22.67 -13.23
N ILE A 333 10.61 -21.46 -13.16
CA ILE A 333 11.57 -20.99 -14.16
C ILE A 333 12.99 -21.15 -13.63
N PRO A 334 13.84 -22.02 -14.23
CA PRO A 334 15.28 -21.98 -14.02
C PRO A 334 15.84 -20.61 -14.43
N TYR A 335 16.81 -20.07 -13.70
CA TYR A 335 17.35 -18.71 -13.94
C TYR A 335 17.87 -18.45 -15.36
N PRO A 336 18.50 -19.42 -16.06
CA PRO A 336 18.84 -19.21 -17.48
C PRO A 336 17.61 -18.95 -18.34
N ALA A 337 16.50 -19.66 -18.09
CA ALA A 337 15.24 -19.44 -18.82
C ALA A 337 14.60 -18.09 -18.48
N MET A 338 14.70 -17.61 -17.23
CA MET A 338 14.25 -16.27 -16.86
C MET A 338 15.06 -15.21 -17.56
N THR A 339 16.39 -15.30 -17.60
CA THR A 339 17.25 -14.37 -18.32
C THR A 339 16.90 -14.34 -19.81
N SER A 340 16.68 -15.52 -20.43
CA SER A 340 16.25 -15.60 -21.82
C SER A 340 14.86 -15.00 -22.06
N ALA A 341 13.93 -15.17 -21.14
CA ALA A 341 12.62 -14.56 -21.21
C ALA A 341 12.71 -13.01 -21.12
N LEU A 342 13.51 -12.49 -20.19
CA LEU A 342 13.76 -11.06 -20.08
C LEU A 342 14.45 -10.49 -21.34
N GLU A 343 15.36 -11.25 -21.96
CA GLU A 343 15.99 -10.87 -23.22
C GLU A 343 14.98 -10.77 -24.36
N LEU A 344 14.05 -11.72 -24.46
CA LEU A 344 12.95 -11.66 -25.41
C LEU A 344 12.01 -10.47 -25.15
N MET A 345 11.80 -10.13 -23.87
CA MET A 345 10.96 -8.99 -23.45
C MET A 345 11.69 -7.65 -23.58
N ASN A 346 13.00 -7.62 -23.80
CA ASN A 346 13.83 -6.41 -23.86
C ASN A 346 13.69 -5.65 -25.18
N HIS A 347 12.49 -5.64 -25.76
CA HIS A 347 12.12 -4.81 -26.91
C HIS A 347 11.28 -3.62 -26.42
N GLN A 348 11.68 -2.40 -26.74
CA GLN A 348 11.01 -1.19 -26.24
C GLN A 348 9.49 -1.22 -26.43
N ARG A 349 8.99 -1.66 -27.59
CA ARG A 349 7.55 -1.79 -27.84
C ARG A 349 6.83 -2.73 -26.88
N PHE A 350 7.51 -3.80 -26.45
CA PHE A 350 6.94 -4.72 -25.46
C PHE A 350 6.94 -4.11 -24.07
N VAL A 351 8.01 -3.41 -23.70
CA VAL A 351 8.11 -2.67 -22.43
C VAL A 351 6.99 -1.63 -22.37
N ASP A 352 6.86 -0.79 -23.40
CA ASP A 352 5.82 0.25 -23.49
C ASP A 352 4.41 -0.34 -23.36
N TRP A 353 4.12 -1.40 -24.11
CA TRP A 353 2.84 -2.07 -24.07
C TRP A 353 2.55 -2.66 -22.68
N SER A 354 3.51 -3.38 -22.08
CA SER A 354 3.34 -4.04 -20.80
C SER A 354 3.10 -3.04 -19.67
N PHE A 355 3.91 -1.99 -19.61
CA PHE A 355 3.82 -0.98 -18.56
C PHE A 355 2.63 -0.05 -18.74
N ALA A 356 2.18 0.23 -19.96
CA ALA A 356 0.93 0.94 -20.20
C ALA A 356 -0.27 0.15 -19.61
N HIS A 357 -0.39 -1.14 -19.95
CA HIS A 357 -1.47 -1.99 -19.42
C HIS A 357 -1.36 -2.20 -17.90
N TYR A 358 -0.13 -2.24 -17.38
CA TYR A 358 0.09 -2.32 -15.94
C TYR A 358 -0.42 -1.07 -15.21
N LEU A 359 -0.22 0.12 -15.79
CA LEU A 359 -0.72 1.37 -15.21
C LEU A 359 -2.24 1.44 -15.23
N GLU A 360 -2.89 0.88 -16.26
CA GLU A 360 -4.35 0.84 -16.40
C GLU A 360 -5.08 0.00 -15.33
N ILE A 361 -4.39 -0.87 -14.61
CA ILE A 361 -5.00 -1.60 -13.48
C ILE A 361 -5.52 -0.63 -12.40
N ALA A 362 -4.84 0.49 -12.22
CA ALA A 362 -5.26 1.60 -11.35
C ALA A 362 -4.74 2.89 -11.99
N PRO A 363 -5.50 3.50 -12.92
CA PRO A 363 -5.04 4.64 -13.72
C PRO A 363 -5.10 5.94 -12.89
N PRO A 364 -4.12 6.85 -13.02
CA PRO A 364 -4.08 8.12 -12.29
C PRO A 364 -5.24 9.05 -12.64
N GLN A 365 -5.82 8.94 -13.85
CA GLN A 365 -7.00 9.70 -14.30
C GLN A 365 -8.22 9.47 -13.39
N PHE A 366 -8.25 8.36 -12.66
CA PHE A 366 -9.29 8.07 -11.68
C PHE A 366 -9.39 9.15 -10.59
N VAL A 367 -8.28 9.84 -10.26
CA VAL A 367 -8.28 10.91 -9.26
C VAL A 367 -9.19 12.07 -9.67
N ALA A 368 -9.15 12.45 -10.94
CA ALA A 368 -9.95 13.55 -11.50
C ALA A 368 -11.37 13.13 -11.88
N ALA A 369 -11.61 11.82 -12.10
CA ALA A 369 -12.93 11.32 -12.43
C ALA A 369 -13.87 11.58 -11.25
N ASP A 370 -14.67 12.63 -11.36
CA ASP A 370 -15.77 12.83 -10.41
C ASP A 370 -16.73 11.65 -10.57
N SER A 371 -17.11 11.04 -9.47
CA SER A 371 -18.07 9.95 -9.48
C SER A 371 -19.46 10.51 -9.78
N SER A 372 -19.67 10.94 -11.03
CA SER A 372 -21.01 11.01 -11.58
C SER A 372 -21.49 9.58 -11.76
N PRO A 373 -22.57 9.17 -11.13
CA PRO A 373 -23.15 7.85 -11.39
C PRO A 373 -23.55 7.79 -12.85
N ALA A 374 -23.05 6.77 -13.58
CA ALA A 374 -23.67 6.34 -14.82
C ALA A 374 -25.07 5.76 -14.51
#